data_5cecb3c8bd70ba55f2365af836e3ea1d
#
_entry.id   5cecb3c8bd70ba55f2365af836e3ea1d
#
_cell.length_a   1.000
_cell.length_b   1.000
_cell.length_c   1.000
_cell.angle_alpha   90.00
_cell.angle_beta   90.00
_cell.angle_gamma   90.00
#
_symmetry.space_group_name_H-M   'P 1'
#
loop_
_entity.id
_entity.type
_entity.pdbx_description
1 polymer ?
#
loop_
_entity_poly.entity_id
_entity_poly.type
_entity_poly.pdbx_seq_one_letter_code
_entity_poly.pdbx_strand_id
1 'polypeptide(L)'
;PTGRLLNIQVNEFEATISGIPTGTNAQFLVVPADHFDPDTWPAMIDRVPIAIVAHLDQDEVTRVDVFDESSISTADAQTAELFAEGATAYEIHPDRVISVLFPVTRLVVAGQGPIADAIADLGSTLGWNVSVVMRNDLAIGLLASLSPLDAAIIMGHEVEMSSRNLGAALEGNAGYIGALGSMKMQQDRADWLAYQDVTDLSRVFGPAGVDISASSPVEIAISVLAQAIAELKKN
;
A
#
# COMPACT_ATOMS: atom_id res chain seq x y z
N PRO A 1 -15.04 16.40 -25.12
CA PRO A 1 -14.62 15.09 -25.64
C PRO A 1 -15.39 14.00 -24.91
N THR A 2 -15.85 12.98 -25.65
CA THR A 2 -16.56 11.83 -25.08
C THR A 2 -15.53 10.78 -24.67
N GLY A 3 -15.69 10.19 -23.49
CA GLY A 3 -14.88 9.04 -23.06
C GLY A 3 -15.23 7.78 -23.87
N ARG A 4 -14.27 6.85 -24.02
CA ARG A 4 -14.49 5.64 -24.83
C ARG A 4 -13.72 4.44 -24.27
N LEU A 5 -14.32 3.26 -24.45
CA LEU A 5 -13.63 1.98 -24.37
C LEU A 5 -13.07 1.63 -25.76
N LEU A 6 -11.74 1.61 -25.86
CA LEU A 6 -11.03 1.34 -27.12
C LEU A 6 -10.53 -0.10 -27.11
N ASN A 7 -10.81 -0.83 -28.21
CA ASN A 7 -10.27 -2.15 -28.46
C ASN A 7 -9.19 -2.04 -29.53
N ILE A 8 -7.94 -2.32 -29.20
CA ILE A 8 -6.79 -2.19 -30.09
C ILE A 8 -6.12 -3.55 -30.25
N GLN A 9 -5.91 -3.96 -31.49
CA GLN A 9 -5.06 -5.11 -31.78
C GLN A 9 -3.63 -4.62 -32.05
N VAL A 10 -2.68 -5.03 -31.22
CA VAL A 10 -1.29 -4.61 -31.31
C VAL A 10 -0.66 -5.12 -32.61
N ASN A 11 -0.24 -4.21 -33.48
CA ASN A 11 0.50 -4.54 -34.71
C ASN A 11 2.02 -4.61 -34.47
N GLU A 12 2.81 -4.98 -35.49
CA GLU A 12 4.27 -5.14 -35.38
C GLU A 12 4.99 -3.85 -34.97
N PHE A 13 4.55 -2.70 -35.44
CA PHE A 13 5.13 -1.41 -35.10
C PHE A 13 4.86 -1.05 -33.64
N GLU A 14 3.62 -1.21 -33.20
CA GLU A 14 3.21 -0.98 -31.82
C GLU A 14 3.89 -1.93 -30.86
N ALA A 15 4.05 -3.20 -31.22
CA ALA A 15 4.78 -4.20 -30.45
C ALA A 15 6.24 -3.78 -30.20
N THR A 16 6.89 -3.23 -31.21
CA THR A 16 8.29 -2.78 -31.11
C THR A 16 8.44 -1.62 -30.14
N ILE A 17 7.46 -0.73 -30.06
CA ILE A 17 7.51 0.47 -29.18
C ILE A 17 7.06 0.13 -27.75
N SER A 18 6.00 -0.66 -27.61
CA SER A 18 5.35 -0.94 -26.31
C SER A 18 5.93 -2.15 -25.57
N GLY A 19 6.64 -3.03 -26.27
CA GLY A 19 7.06 -4.34 -25.74
C GLY A 19 5.92 -5.35 -25.56
N ILE A 20 4.70 -5.03 -26.03
CA ILE A 20 3.54 -5.92 -26.00
C ILE A 20 3.60 -6.81 -27.25
N PRO A 21 3.40 -8.14 -27.16
CA PRO A 21 3.48 -9.01 -28.33
C PRO A 21 2.47 -8.64 -29.44
N THR A 22 2.92 -8.77 -30.69
CA THR A 22 2.05 -8.58 -31.87
C THR A 22 0.84 -9.51 -31.81
N GLY A 23 -0.33 -9.00 -32.19
CA GLY A 23 -1.59 -9.74 -32.15
C GLY A 23 -2.29 -9.75 -30.81
N THR A 24 -1.70 -9.17 -29.77
CA THR A 24 -2.38 -8.99 -28.48
C THR A 24 -3.54 -8.02 -28.64
N ASN A 25 -4.70 -8.38 -28.10
CA ASN A 25 -5.83 -7.47 -27.97
C ASN A 25 -5.67 -6.70 -26.66
N ALA A 26 -5.54 -5.36 -26.74
CA ALA A 26 -5.49 -4.46 -25.61
C ALA A 26 -6.78 -3.63 -25.56
N GLN A 27 -7.30 -3.43 -24.35
CA GLN A 27 -8.46 -2.59 -24.10
C GLN A 27 -8.02 -1.36 -23.29
N PHE A 28 -8.45 -0.18 -23.71
CA PHE A 28 -8.15 1.08 -23.04
C PHE A 28 -9.44 1.83 -22.76
N LEU A 29 -9.73 2.06 -21.50
CA LEU A 29 -10.78 3.00 -21.11
C LEU A 29 -10.17 4.40 -21.05
N VAL A 30 -10.64 5.29 -21.91
CA VAL A 30 -10.24 6.70 -21.96
C VAL A 30 -11.39 7.54 -21.46
N VAL A 31 -11.19 8.26 -20.38
CA VAL A 31 -12.20 9.13 -19.77
C VAL A 31 -11.64 10.53 -19.65
N PRO A 32 -12.32 11.56 -20.19
CA PRO A 32 -11.92 12.94 -19.98
C PRO A 32 -11.96 13.32 -18.51
N ALA A 33 -11.00 14.15 -18.09
CA ALA A 33 -10.86 14.53 -16.67
C ALA A 33 -12.07 15.30 -16.11
N ASP A 34 -12.83 15.97 -16.97
CA ASP A 34 -14.04 16.72 -16.63
C ASP A 34 -15.28 15.82 -16.38
N HIS A 35 -15.17 14.52 -16.61
CA HIS A 35 -16.19 13.54 -16.23
C HIS A 35 -16.09 13.10 -14.76
N PHE A 36 -14.96 13.40 -14.10
CA PHE A 36 -14.74 13.06 -12.69
C PHE A 36 -15.15 14.21 -11.79
N ASP A 37 -15.63 13.87 -10.59
CA ASP A 37 -15.77 14.85 -9.53
C ASP A 37 -14.38 15.44 -9.19
N PRO A 38 -14.26 16.78 -9.02
CA PRO A 38 -13.00 17.42 -8.65
C PRO A 38 -12.33 16.83 -7.41
N ASP A 39 -13.10 16.30 -6.45
CA ASP A 39 -12.59 15.70 -5.22
C ASP A 39 -11.90 14.34 -5.46
N THR A 40 -12.08 13.74 -6.63
CA THR A 40 -11.39 12.49 -7.02
C THR A 40 -9.87 12.67 -7.04
N TRP A 41 -9.39 13.82 -7.52
CA TRP A 41 -7.95 14.06 -7.68
C TRP A 41 -7.20 14.21 -6.36
N PRO A 42 -7.69 15.01 -5.38
CA PRO A 42 -7.15 14.99 -4.04
C PRO A 42 -7.12 13.61 -3.42
N ALA A 43 -8.21 12.83 -3.50
CA ALA A 43 -8.27 11.48 -2.97
C ALA A 43 -7.18 10.56 -3.56
N MET A 44 -6.95 10.62 -4.87
CA MET A 44 -5.87 9.86 -5.52
C MET A 44 -4.47 10.31 -5.08
N ILE A 45 -4.25 11.62 -4.91
CA ILE A 45 -2.98 12.20 -4.41
C ILE A 45 -2.73 11.75 -2.97
N ASP A 46 -3.77 11.79 -2.14
CA ASP A 46 -3.74 11.38 -0.73
C ASP A 46 -3.73 9.86 -0.55
N ARG A 47 -3.67 9.12 -1.67
CA ARG A 47 -3.57 7.66 -1.68
C ARG A 47 -4.78 6.98 -1.03
N VAL A 48 -5.97 7.53 -1.23
CA VAL A 48 -7.24 6.89 -0.83
C VAL A 48 -7.59 5.81 -1.85
N PRO A 49 -7.93 4.58 -1.43
CA PRO A 49 -8.48 3.57 -2.33
C PRO A 49 -9.80 4.07 -2.95
N ILE A 50 -9.94 3.90 -4.26
CA ILE A 50 -11.17 4.28 -4.97
C ILE A 50 -11.63 3.20 -5.94
N ALA A 51 -12.95 3.09 -6.12
CA ALA A 51 -13.57 2.38 -7.22
C ALA A 51 -14.16 3.39 -8.20
N ILE A 52 -13.86 3.20 -9.47
CA ILE A 52 -14.36 4.01 -10.59
C ILE A 52 -15.26 3.14 -11.42
N VAL A 53 -16.53 3.56 -11.61
CA VAL A 53 -17.49 2.88 -12.48
C VAL A 53 -17.77 3.80 -13.68
N ALA A 54 -17.26 3.44 -14.83
CA ALA A 54 -17.54 4.13 -16.08
C ALA A 54 -18.70 3.42 -16.79
N HIS A 55 -19.87 4.07 -16.87
CA HIS A 55 -21.04 3.55 -17.55
C HIS A 55 -20.91 3.75 -19.07
N LEU A 56 -21.25 2.70 -19.81
CA LEU A 56 -21.11 2.67 -21.26
C LEU A 56 -22.48 2.62 -21.96
N ASP A 57 -22.60 3.37 -23.06
CA ASP A 57 -23.56 3.11 -24.11
C ASP A 57 -22.77 2.68 -25.35
N GLN A 58 -22.83 1.37 -25.68
CA GLN A 58 -21.88 0.72 -26.59
C GLN A 58 -20.42 0.90 -26.05
N ASP A 59 -19.61 1.68 -26.78
CA ASP A 59 -18.22 1.95 -26.37
C ASP A 59 -18.03 3.39 -25.83
N GLU A 60 -19.09 4.19 -25.74
CA GLU A 60 -19.01 5.59 -25.27
C GLU A 60 -19.29 5.67 -23.76
N VAL A 61 -18.46 6.41 -23.04
CA VAL A 61 -18.66 6.68 -21.61
C VAL A 61 -19.75 7.74 -21.45
N THR A 62 -20.83 7.38 -20.78
CA THR A 62 -21.99 8.28 -20.55
C THR A 62 -21.94 8.94 -19.18
N ARG A 63 -21.38 8.24 -18.17
CA ARG A 63 -21.29 8.71 -16.78
C ARG A 63 -20.13 8.01 -16.08
N VAL A 64 -19.55 8.68 -15.11
CA VAL A 64 -18.54 8.11 -14.19
C VAL A 64 -19.00 8.32 -12.76
N ASP A 65 -19.03 7.24 -11.99
CA ASP A 65 -19.22 7.29 -10.55
C ASP A 65 -17.91 6.89 -9.87
N VAL A 66 -17.57 7.55 -8.76
CA VAL A 66 -16.37 7.26 -7.98
C VAL A 66 -16.79 7.00 -6.54
N PHE A 67 -16.29 5.92 -5.98
CA PHE A 67 -16.57 5.50 -4.61
C PHE A 67 -15.24 5.34 -3.86
N ASP A 68 -15.23 5.74 -2.61
CA ASP A 68 -14.18 5.47 -1.63
C ASP A 68 -14.73 4.57 -0.51
N GLU A 69 -13.94 4.32 0.53
CA GLU A 69 -14.33 3.48 1.67
C GLU A 69 -15.61 3.99 2.36
N SER A 70 -15.83 5.31 2.39
CA SER A 70 -17.01 5.92 3.03
C SER A 70 -18.30 5.77 2.21
N SER A 71 -18.17 5.67 0.89
CA SER A 71 -19.27 5.67 -0.08
C SER A 71 -19.49 4.33 -0.78
N ILE A 72 -18.55 3.39 -0.71
CA ILE A 72 -18.61 2.09 -1.42
C ILE A 72 -19.87 1.27 -1.09
N SER A 73 -20.40 1.42 0.11
CA SER A 73 -21.65 0.76 0.52
C SER A 73 -22.87 1.20 -0.31
N THR A 74 -22.78 2.30 -1.04
CA THR A 74 -23.83 2.80 -1.94
C THR A 74 -23.67 2.33 -3.38
N ALA A 75 -22.55 1.71 -3.71
CA ALA A 75 -22.30 1.11 -5.01
C ALA A 75 -23.11 -0.18 -5.21
N ASP A 76 -23.14 -0.66 -6.44
CA ASP A 76 -23.70 -2.00 -6.71
C ASP A 76 -22.85 -3.11 -6.07
N ALA A 77 -23.47 -4.27 -5.86
CA ALA A 77 -22.83 -5.39 -5.14
C ALA A 77 -21.52 -5.83 -5.77
N GLN A 78 -21.42 -5.84 -7.10
CA GLN A 78 -20.23 -6.28 -7.83
C GLN A 78 -19.07 -5.31 -7.65
N THR A 79 -19.34 -3.99 -7.71
CA THR A 79 -18.33 -2.95 -7.42
C THR A 79 -17.85 -3.06 -5.97
N ALA A 80 -18.76 -3.26 -5.02
CA ALA A 80 -18.42 -3.41 -3.61
C ALA A 80 -17.61 -4.69 -3.32
N GLU A 81 -17.94 -5.82 -3.96
CA GLU A 81 -17.19 -7.07 -3.86
C GLU A 81 -15.77 -6.90 -4.41
N LEU A 82 -15.60 -6.31 -5.59
CA LEU A 82 -14.29 -6.07 -6.19
C LEU A 82 -13.44 -5.12 -5.33
N PHE A 83 -14.05 -4.09 -4.74
CA PHE A 83 -13.37 -3.18 -3.82
C PHE A 83 -12.92 -3.89 -2.53
N ALA A 84 -13.75 -4.80 -2.00
CA ALA A 84 -13.46 -5.56 -0.78
C ALA A 84 -12.29 -6.54 -0.92
N GLU A 85 -11.84 -6.86 -2.15
CA GLU A 85 -10.62 -7.66 -2.38
C GLU A 85 -9.35 -6.95 -1.90
N GLY A 86 -9.39 -5.61 -1.75
CA GLY A 86 -8.27 -4.81 -1.24
C GLY A 86 -7.06 -4.80 -2.18
N ALA A 87 -7.29 -4.86 -3.48
CA ALA A 87 -6.28 -4.88 -4.51
C ALA A 87 -6.72 -4.10 -5.75
N THR A 88 -5.75 -3.57 -6.52
CA THR A 88 -6.05 -2.98 -7.82
C THR A 88 -6.54 -4.06 -8.77
N ALA A 89 -7.76 -3.88 -9.28
CA ALA A 89 -8.44 -4.80 -10.18
C ALA A 89 -9.34 -4.04 -11.15
N TYR A 90 -9.79 -4.72 -12.19
CA TYR A 90 -10.81 -4.18 -13.09
C TYR A 90 -11.71 -5.29 -13.65
N GLU A 91 -12.93 -4.92 -13.96
CA GLU A 91 -13.89 -5.76 -14.70
C GLU A 91 -14.52 -4.98 -15.85
N ILE A 92 -14.70 -5.63 -16.98
CA ILE A 92 -15.33 -5.04 -18.16
C ILE A 92 -16.64 -5.78 -18.41
N HIS A 93 -17.74 -5.02 -18.40
CA HIS A 93 -19.09 -5.47 -18.70
C HIS A 93 -19.62 -4.77 -19.95
N PRO A 94 -20.71 -5.28 -20.59
CA PRO A 94 -21.28 -4.66 -21.77
C PRO A 94 -21.76 -3.22 -21.57
N ASP A 95 -22.14 -2.86 -20.34
CA ASP A 95 -22.75 -1.58 -19.97
C ASP A 95 -21.86 -0.73 -19.05
N ARG A 96 -20.72 -1.24 -18.61
CA ARG A 96 -19.80 -0.52 -17.71
C ARG A 96 -18.42 -1.13 -17.61
N VAL A 97 -17.46 -0.32 -17.18
CA VAL A 97 -16.15 -0.78 -16.71
C VAL A 97 -16.01 -0.40 -15.24
N ILE A 98 -15.69 -1.37 -14.40
CA ILE A 98 -15.35 -1.18 -12.99
C ILE A 98 -13.82 -1.21 -12.88
N SER A 99 -13.24 -0.18 -12.31
CA SER A 99 -11.80 -0.09 -12.05
C SER A 99 -11.57 0.23 -10.59
N VAL A 100 -10.97 -0.68 -9.85
CA VAL A 100 -10.60 -0.48 -8.46
C VAL A 100 -9.11 -0.17 -8.38
N LEU A 101 -8.77 0.93 -7.73
CA LEU A 101 -7.41 1.43 -7.60
C LEU A 101 -7.02 1.44 -6.12
N PHE A 102 -6.14 0.52 -5.75
CA PHE A 102 -5.49 0.52 -4.44
C PHE A 102 -4.05 1.04 -4.57
N PRO A 103 -3.65 2.01 -3.77
CA PRO A 103 -2.28 2.49 -3.76
C PRO A 103 -1.30 1.39 -3.37
N VAL A 104 -0.14 1.35 -4.03
CA VAL A 104 0.91 0.39 -3.69
C VAL A 104 1.37 0.62 -2.25
N THR A 105 1.38 -0.42 -1.43
CA THR A 105 1.88 -0.36 -0.05
C THR A 105 3.31 0.15 -0.01
N ARG A 106 3.58 1.16 0.82
CA ARG A 106 4.93 1.59 1.14
C ARG A 106 5.41 0.85 2.38
N LEU A 107 6.64 0.34 2.31
CA LEU A 107 7.31 -0.30 3.43
C LEU A 107 8.56 0.50 3.78
N VAL A 108 8.59 1.10 4.95
CA VAL A 108 9.78 1.78 5.47
C VAL A 108 10.46 0.90 6.50
N VAL A 109 11.70 0.50 6.22
CA VAL A 109 12.57 -0.25 7.14
C VAL A 109 13.61 0.71 7.70
N ALA A 110 13.43 1.13 8.94
CA ALA A 110 14.40 1.98 9.65
C ALA A 110 15.47 1.11 10.33
N GLY A 111 16.56 0.89 9.62
CA GLY A 111 17.65 0.02 10.07
C GLY A 111 18.50 -0.51 8.92
N GLN A 112 19.32 -1.52 9.20
CA GLN A 112 20.23 -2.12 8.23
C GLN A 112 20.60 -3.57 8.62
N GLY A 113 21.25 -4.25 7.68
CA GLY A 113 21.83 -5.58 7.88
C GLY A 113 20.98 -6.70 7.26
N PRO A 114 21.40 -7.97 7.41
CA PRO A 114 20.83 -9.08 6.63
C PRO A 114 19.33 -9.27 6.76
N ILE A 115 18.74 -8.90 7.91
CA ILE A 115 17.28 -8.96 8.09
C ILE A 115 16.61 -7.83 7.32
N ALA A 116 17.16 -6.61 7.33
CA ALA A 116 16.63 -5.49 6.56
C ALA A 116 16.69 -5.78 5.06
N ASP A 117 17.80 -6.36 4.59
CA ASP A 117 17.98 -6.74 3.19
C ASP A 117 16.94 -7.81 2.78
N ALA A 118 16.76 -8.85 3.61
CA ALA A 118 15.76 -9.89 3.36
C ALA A 118 14.31 -9.36 3.36
N ILE A 119 13.99 -8.42 4.25
CA ILE A 119 12.69 -7.74 4.29
C ILE A 119 12.49 -6.93 3.00
N ALA A 120 13.54 -6.23 2.53
CA ALA A 120 13.46 -5.42 1.32
C ALA A 120 13.25 -6.29 0.07
N ASP A 121 13.98 -7.38 -0.07
CA ASP A 121 13.86 -8.31 -1.20
C ASP A 121 12.46 -8.94 -1.26
N LEU A 122 11.97 -9.45 -0.13
CA LEU A 122 10.64 -10.05 -0.06
C LEU A 122 9.53 -9.02 -0.23
N GLY A 123 9.65 -7.83 0.38
CA GLY A 123 8.70 -6.74 0.21
C GLY A 123 8.60 -6.28 -1.26
N SER A 124 9.75 -6.20 -1.95
CA SER A 124 9.78 -5.90 -3.39
C SER A 124 9.12 -7.02 -4.22
N THR A 125 9.32 -8.28 -3.84
CA THR A 125 8.66 -9.44 -4.48
C THR A 125 7.13 -9.41 -4.29
N LEU A 126 6.64 -8.85 -3.16
CA LEU A 126 5.21 -8.61 -2.93
C LEU A 126 4.67 -7.41 -3.74
N GLY A 127 5.51 -6.72 -4.51
CA GLY A 127 5.13 -5.52 -5.26
C GLY A 127 5.05 -4.25 -4.41
N TRP A 128 5.57 -4.25 -3.17
CA TRP A 128 5.57 -3.09 -2.30
C TRP A 128 6.68 -2.11 -2.66
N ASN A 129 6.45 -0.84 -2.40
CA ASN A 129 7.47 0.20 -2.52
C ASN A 129 8.32 0.26 -1.25
N VAL A 130 9.50 -0.36 -1.28
CA VAL A 130 10.35 -0.54 -0.10
C VAL A 130 11.44 0.53 -0.03
N SER A 131 11.59 1.11 1.16
CA SER A 131 12.65 2.05 1.51
C SER A 131 13.41 1.55 2.73
N VAL A 132 14.68 1.14 2.56
CA VAL A 132 15.57 0.84 3.69
C VAL A 132 16.37 2.09 4.03
N VAL A 133 16.23 2.58 5.27
CA VAL A 133 16.79 3.87 5.68
C VAL A 133 17.65 3.72 6.91
N MET A 134 18.91 4.09 6.80
CA MET A 134 19.87 4.07 7.91
C MET A 134 19.96 5.43 8.62
N ARG A 135 19.75 6.53 7.88
CA ARG A 135 19.80 7.88 8.42
C ARG A 135 18.53 8.22 9.16
N ASN A 136 18.66 8.55 10.44
CA ASN A 136 17.53 8.79 11.33
C ASN A 136 16.65 9.98 10.90
N ASP A 137 17.28 11.06 10.43
CA ASP A 137 16.56 12.25 9.95
C ASP A 137 15.64 11.95 8.75
N LEU A 138 16.10 11.12 7.83
CA LEU A 138 15.30 10.66 6.68
C LEU A 138 14.23 9.65 7.10
N ALA A 139 14.57 8.74 8.02
CA ALA A 139 13.64 7.73 8.52
C ALA A 139 12.43 8.38 9.20
N ILE A 140 12.64 9.37 10.08
CA ILE A 140 11.59 10.09 10.78
C ILE A 140 10.59 10.69 9.79
N GLY A 141 11.06 11.42 8.77
CA GLY A 141 10.17 12.05 7.78
C GLY A 141 9.34 11.04 6.98
N LEU A 142 9.96 9.91 6.58
CA LEU A 142 9.25 8.86 5.86
C LEU A 142 8.23 8.14 6.75
N LEU A 143 8.60 7.79 7.99
CA LEU A 143 7.73 7.09 8.93
C LEU A 143 6.51 7.93 9.31
N ALA A 144 6.68 9.23 9.56
CA ALA A 144 5.59 10.16 9.86
C ALA A 144 4.63 10.37 8.67
N SER A 145 5.05 10.09 7.44
CA SER A 145 4.23 10.24 6.23
C SER A 145 3.45 9.00 5.82
N LEU A 146 3.54 7.90 6.59
CA LEU A 146 2.86 6.65 6.27
C LEU A 146 1.35 6.74 6.50
N SER A 147 0.60 6.04 5.65
CA SER A 147 -0.87 5.92 5.66
C SER A 147 -1.31 4.56 6.23
N PRO A 148 -2.61 4.33 6.49
CA PRO A 148 -3.12 3.03 6.94
C PRO A 148 -2.80 1.85 6.01
N LEU A 149 -2.48 2.12 4.73
CA LEU A 149 -2.10 1.11 3.75
C LEU A 149 -0.60 0.76 3.77
N ASP A 150 0.18 1.41 4.64
CA ASP A 150 1.63 1.33 4.65
C ASP A 150 2.15 0.62 5.90
N ALA A 151 3.40 0.14 5.83
CA ALA A 151 4.06 -0.58 6.91
C ALA A 151 5.36 0.11 7.34
N ALA A 152 5.60 0.14 8.66
CA ALA A 152 6.84 0.56 9.28
C ALA A 152 7.52 -0.62 9.96
N ILE A 153 8.82 -0.80 9.75
CA ILE A 153 9.62 -1.78 10.48
C ILE A 153 10.80 -1.05 11.13
N ILE A 154 10.83 -1.09 12.45
CA ILE A 154 11.84 -0.42 13.27
C ILE A 154 12.85 -1.45 13.71
N MET A 155 14.11 -1.22 13.35
CA MET A 155 15.26 -2.03 13.69
C MET A 155 16.30 -1.16 14.41
N GLY A 156 17.27 -1.80 15.03
CA GLY A 156 18.41 -1.11 15.65
C GLY A 156 18.62 -1.49 17.10
N HIS A 157 19.89 -1.43 17.49
CA HIS A 157 20.32 -1.79 18.84
C HIS A 157 20.42 -0.58 19.77
N GLU A 158 20.40 0.63 19.22
CA GLU A 158 20.44 1.85 19.99
C GLU A 158 19.02 2.28 20.38
N VAL A 159 18.76 2.33 21.68
CA VAL A 159 17.42 2.57 22.24
C VAL A 159 16.89 3.94 21.80
N GLU A 160 17.66 5.01 21.96
CA GLU A 160 17.21 6.36 21.63
C GLU A 160 16.82 6.49 20.17
N MET A 161 17.70 6.11 19.23
CA MET A 161 17.42 6.24 17.80
C MET A 161 16.22 5.42 17.36
N SER A 162 16.17 4.15 17.80
CA SER A 162 15.05 3.28 17.46
C SER A 162 13.72 3.72 18.09
N SER A 163 13.77 4.32 19.30
CA SER A 163 12.57 4.91 19.91
C SER A 163 12.09 6.17 19.20
N ARG A 164 12.99 7.04 18.72
CA ARG A 164 12.64 8.20 17.92
C ARG A 164 11.95 7.78 16.60
N ASN A 165 12.47 6.74 15.93
CA ASN A 165 11.85 6.18 14.74
C ASN A 165 10.46 5.57 15.04
N LEU A 166 10.34 4.89 16.18
CA LEU A 166 9.06 4.32 16.62
C LEU A 166 8.04 5.43 16.93
N GLY A 167 8.48 6.50 17.62
CA GLY A 167 7.64 7.68 17.87
C GLY A 167 7.13 8.32 16.58
N ALA A 168 8.01 8.50 15.57
CA ALA A 168 7.62 9.04 14.27
C ALA A 168 6.62 8.14 13.53
N ALA A 169 6.77 6.81 13.61
CA ALA A 169 5.80 5.87 13.05
C ALA A 169 4.44 5.93 13.76
N LEU A 170 4.43 6.20 15.07
CA LEU A 170 3.21 6.39 15.87
C LEU A 170 2.52 7.72 15.58
N GLU A 171 3.28 8.80 15.32
CA GLU A 171 2.75 10.09 14.87
C GLU A 171 2.11 9.98 13.49
N GLY A 172 2.65 9.10 12.62
CA GLY A 172 2.04 8.72 11.35
C GLY A 172 0.84 7.79 11.52
N ASN A 173 0.24 7.42 10.39
CA ASN A 173 -0.94 6.55 10.34
C ASN A 173 -0.64 5.16 9.78
N ALA A 174 0.60 4.67 9.87
CA ALA A 174 0.95 3.35 9.36
C ALA A 174 -0.01 2.27 9.88
N GLY A 175 -0.52 1.43 8.97
CA GLY A 175 -1.41 0.32 9.31
C GLY A 175 -0.69 -0.83 10.03
N TYR A 176 0.64 -0.92 9.85
CA TYR A 176 1.48 -1.84 10.58
C TYR A 176 2.74 -1.16 11.10
N ILE A 177 3.05 -1.31 12.37
CA ILE A 177 4.28 -0.84 13.01
C ILE A 177 4.95 -2.02 13.71
N GLY A 178 5.95 -2.62 13.07
CA GLY A 178 6.72 -3.73 13.63
C GLY A 178 8.03 -3.25 14.24
N ALA A 179 8.29 -3.64 15.50
CA ALA A 179 9.52 -3.34 16.19
C ALA A 179 10.35 -4.62 16.42
N LEU A 180 11.46 -4.76 15.70
CA LEU A 180 12.40 -5.87 15.87
C LEU A 180 13.26 -5.70 17.14
N GLY A 181 13.61 -6.81 17.74
CA GLY A 181 14.47 -6.87 18.94
C GLY A 181 13.85 -7.71 20.05
N SER A 182 14.65 -7.97 21.09
CA SER A 182 14.22 -8.77 22.24
C SER A 182 13.13 -8.08 23.08
N MET A 183 12.43 -8.82 23.92
CA MET A 183 11.48 -8.27 24.89
C MET A 183 12.11 -7.15 25.74
N LYS A 184 13.39 -7.31 26.15
CA LYS A 184 14.11 -6.25 26.86
C LYS A 184 14.21 -4.98 26.03
N MET A 185 14.54 -5.08 24.74
CA MET A 185 14.62 -3.92 23.84
C MET A 185 13.25 -3.23 23.70
N GLN A 186 12.17 -4.00 23.64
CA GLN A 186 10.83 -3.42 23.59
C GLN A 186 10.51 -2.63 24.85
N GLN A 187 10.90 -3.16 26.04
CA GLN A 187 10.71 -2.46 27.30
C GLN A 187 11.56 -1.18 27.35
N ASP A 188 12.85 -1.27 26.99
CA ASP A 188 13.75 -0.11 26.99
C ASP A 188 13.24 1.03 26.07
N ARG A 189 12.66 0.69 24.92
CA ARG A 189 11.99 1.65 24.01
C ARG A 189 10.72 2.24 24.60
N ALA A 190 9.90 1.41 25.24
CA ALA A 190 8.68 1.86 25.90
C ALA A 190 8.98 2.85 27.03
N ASP A 191 9.99 2.56 27.86
CA ASP A 191 10.43 3.44 28.94
C ASP A 191 10.96 4.77 28.40
N TRP A 192 11.73 4.74 27.29
CA TRP A 192 12.25 5.93 26.65
C TRP A 192 11.10 6.80 26.06
N LEU A 193 10.12 6.18 25.38
CA LEU A 193 8.96 6.87 24.82
C LEU A 193 8.05 7.44 25.90
N ALA A 194 7.84 6.71 27.01
CA ALA A 194 7.08 7.20 28.14
C ALA A 194 7.71 8.47 28.76
N TYR A 195 9.04 8.56 28.78
CA TYR A 195 9.77 9.76 29.20
C TYR A 195 9.55 10.96 28.27
N GLN A 196 9.09 10.73 27.03
CA GLN A 196 8.69 11.73 26.05
C GLN A 196 7.16 11.91 25.96
N ASP A 197 6.43 11.49 26.98
CA ASP A 197 4.96 11.53 27.05
C ASP A 197 4.23 10.65 25.99
N VAL A 198 4.92 9.72 25.32
CA VAL A 198 4.34 8.75 24.40
C VAL A 198 4.13 7.43 25.13
N THR A 199 2.91 7.17 25.60
CA THR A 199 2.56 5.98 26.41
C THR A 199 1.67 4.98 25.69
N ASP A 200 0.96 5.37 24.64
CA ASP A 200 0.13 4.45 23.86
C ASP A 200 0.96 3.77 22.76
N LEU A 201 1.27 2.51 22.99
CA LEU A 201 1.98 1.64 22.07
C LEU A 201 1.09 0.53 21.51
N SER A 202 -0.23 0.65 21.61
CA SER A 202 -1.20 -0.38 21.18
C SER A 202 -1.08 -0.74 19.69
N ARG A 203 -0.58 0.18 18.85
CA ARG A 203 -0.34 -0.03 17.43
C ARG A 203 1.01 -0.69 17.11
N VAL A 204 1.84 -0.94 18.13
CA VAL A 204 3.19 -1.49 17.95
C VAL A 204 3.21 -3.00 18.18
N PHE A 205 3.65 -3.73 17.17
CA PHE A 205 3.93 -5.16 17.27
C PHE A 205 5.40 -5.36 17.66
N GLY A 206 5.63 -5.71 18.92
CA GLY A 206 6.98 -5.87 19.46
C GLY A 206 7.08 -7.02 20.48
N PRO A 207 7.91 -8.02 20.22
CA PRO A 207 8.74 -8.28 19.03
C PRO A 207 7.92 -8.52 17.78
N ALA A 208 8.34 -7.92 16.64
CA ALA A 208 7.65 -8.05 15.36
C ALA A 208 7.75 -9.47 14.79
N GLY A 209 6.66 -9.90 14.16
CA GLY A 209 6.54 -11.16 13.43
C GLY A 209 5.63 -12.18 14.12
N VAL A 210 5.08 -13.09 13.31
CA VAL A 210 4.36 -14.27 13.81
C VAL A 210 5.35 -15.31 14.31
N ASP A 211 5.00 -16.04 15.36
CA ASP A 211 5.87 -17.09 15.90
C ASP A 211 5.88 -18.31 14.97
N ILE A 212 6.97 -18.42 14.22
CA ILE A 212 7.29 -19.57 13.35
C ILE A 212 8.62 -20.21 13.74
N SER A 213 9.15 -19.88 14.93
CA SER A 213 10.48 -20.32 15.38
C SER A 213 11.60 -19.90 14.40
N ALA A 214 11.47 -18.72 13.79
CA ALA A 214 12.40 -18.17 12.81
C ALA A 214 13.80 -18.00 13.42
N SER A 215 14.84 -18.39 12.70
CA SER A 215 16.23 -18.30 13.14
C SER A 215 17.14 -17.64 12.10
N SER A 216 16.84 -17.75 10.82
CA SER A 216 17.59 -17.09 9.75
C SER A 216 17.01 -15.72 9.40
N PRO A 217 17.80 -14.79 8.80
CA PRO A 217 17.31 -13.50 8.35
C PRO A 217 16.08 -13.58 7.44
N VAL A 218 16.05 -14.54 6.54
CA VAL A 218 14.93 -14.74 5.59
C VAL A 218 13.68 -15.24 6.32
N GLU A 219 13.81 -16.18 7.25
CA GLU A 219 12.68 -16.66 8.05
C GLU A 219 12.09 -15.54 8.92
N ILE A 220 12.96 -14.70 9.54
CA ILE A 220 12.51 -13.53 10.30
C ILE A 220 11.77 -12.56 9.39
N ALA A 221 12.29 -12.31 8.19
CA ALA A 221 11.63 -11.44 7.21
C ALA A 221 10.25 -11.99 6.81
N ILE A 222 10.13 -13.29 6.55
CA ILE A 222 8.85 -13.96 6.25
C ILE A 222 7.86 -13.78 7.42
N SER A 223 8.31 -14.03 8.66
CA SER A 223 7.50 -13.88 9.86
C SER A 223 6.96 -12.47 10.03
N VAL A 224 7.81 -11.46 9.86
CA VAL A 224 7.44 -10.04 9.98
C VAL A 224 6.50 -9.61 8.87
N LEU A 225 6.78 -9.96 7.61
CA LEU A 225 5.93 -9.59 6.49
C LEU A 225 4.58 -10.31 6.52
N ALA A 226 4.53 -11.56 6.98
CA ALA A 226 3.27 -12.27 7.19
C ALA A 226 2.37 -11.55 8.20
N GLN A 227 2.95 -11.07 9.31
CA GLN A 227 2.21 -10.27 10.29
C GLN A 227 1.76 -8.94 9.67
N ALA A 228 2.64 -8.24 8.95
CA ALA A 228 2.31 -6.98 8.28
C ALA A 228 1.15 -7.14 7.29
N ILE A 229 1.17 -8.19 6.44
CA ILE A 229 0.08 -8.49 5.51
C ILE A 229 -1.23 -8.73 6.25
N ALA A 230 -1.19 -9.52 7.35
CA ALA A 230 -2.38 -9.83 8.13
C ALA A 230 -3.01 -8.58 8.76
N GLU A 231 -2.19 -7.64 9.23
CA GLU A 231 -2.69 -6.40 9.85
C GLU A 231 -3.20 -5.40 8.79
N LEU A 232 -2.48 -5.23 7.67
CA LEU A 232 -2.89 -4.33 6.58
C LEU A 232 -4.21 -4.77 5.90
N LYS A 233 -4.55 -6.06 5.94
CA LYS A 233 -5.81 -6.60 5.39
C LYS A 233 -6.98 -6.61 6.36
N LYS A 234 -6.82 -6.12 7.58
CA LYS A 234 -7.91 -5.96 8.56
C LYS A 234 -8.59 -4.59 8.45
N ASN A 235 -7.91 -3.65 7.81
CA ASN A 235 -8.35 -2.26 7.67
C ASN A 235 -9.22 -2.06 6.43
#